data_e7e80078ff56e20625a1c6457ef89d94
#
_entry.id   e7e80078ff56e20625a1c6457ef89d94
#
_cell.length_a   1.000
_cell.length_b   1.000
_cell.length_c   1.000
_cell.angle_alpha   90.00
_cell.angle_beta   90.00
_cell.angle_gamma   90.00
#
_symmetry.space_group_name_H-M   'P 1'
#
loop_
_entity.id
_entity.type
_entity.pdbx_description
1 polymer ?
#
loop_
_entity_poly.entity_id
_entity_poly.type
_entity_poly.pdbx_seq_one_letter_code
_entity_poly.pdbx_strand_id
1 'polypeptide(L)'
;MKSSYVYSPLPKKLLENPEETYYNPFKEIKIFNRDTRAICICKYISFVSYSFDYECFISFYDYSGNEIAVKAHKKEEACDAFFKYLEKIEKGQIACEYEGED
;
A
#
# COMPACT_ATOMS: atom_id res chain seq x y z
N MET A 1 -4.07 -11.16 -14.88
CA MET A 1 -4.17 -10.94 -14.29
C MET A 1 -4.66 -10.76 -13.65
N LYS A 2 -4.81 -10.75 -13.30
CA LYS A 2 -5.34 -10.59 -12.69
C LYS A 2 -5.28 -9.93 -11.86
N SER A 3 -5.22 -9.27 -11.78
CA SER A 3 -5.09 -8.63 -11.01
C SER A 3 -5.79 -8.20 -10.30
N SER A 4 -5.69 -7.91 -9.82
CA SER A 4 -6.47 -7.91 -9.03
C SER A 4 -6.63 -6.78 -8.30
N TYR A 5 -7.58 -6.33 -8.35
CA TYR A 5 -7.95 -5.41 -7.67
C TYR A 5 -8.59 -5.79 -6.61
N VAL A 6 -8.16 -5.67 -5.61
CA VAL A 6 -8.79 -5.87 -4.58
C VAL A 6 -9.44 -4.81 -4.04
N TYR A 7 -10.55 -4.66 -4.25
CA TYR A 7 -11.25 -3.80 -3.67
C TYR A 7 -11.87 -4.44 -2.66
N SER A 8 -11.29 -5.23 -1.94
CA SER A 8 -11.97 -5.95 -1.17
C SER A 8 -11.92 -5.53 0.17
N PRO A 9 -12.85 -5.62 0.81
CA PRO A 9 -12.86 -5.32 2.15
C PRO A 9 -12.49 -6.43 3.05
N LEU A 10 -11.83 -7.43 2.63
CA LEU A 10 -11.56 -8.52 3.50
C LEU A 10 -10.11 -8.58 3.86
N PRO A 11 -9.58 -7.64 4.60
CA PRO A 11 -8.17 -7.66 4.94
C PRO A 11 -7.79 -8.86 5.79
N LYS A 12 -8.71 -9.38 6.57
CA LYS A 12 -8.39 -10.58 7.31
C LYS A 12 -7.98 -11.70 6.41
N LYS A 13 -8.62 -11.78 5.26
CA LYS A 13 -8.27 -12.80 4.33
C LYS A 13 -6.91 -12.59 3.78
N LEU A 14 -6.49 -11.33 3.60
CA LEU A 14 -5.16 -11.03 3.13
C LEU A 14 -4.12 -11.49 4.14
N LEU A 15 -4.42 -11.37 5.42
CA LEU A 15 -3.49 -11.84 6.42
C LEU A 15 -3.38 -13.35 6.46
N GLU A 16 -4.44 -14.03 6.12
CA GLU A 16 -4.43 -15.48 6.15
C GLU A 16 -3.72 -16.07 4.94
N ASN A 17 -3.63 -15.31 3.87
CA ASN A 17 -2.99 -15.77 2.68
C ASN A 17 -1.72 -15.01 2.46
N PRO A 18 -0.59 -15.61 2.53
CA PRO A 18 0.66 -14.89 2.37
C PRO A 18 0.95 -14.56 0.93
N GLU A 19 -0.05 -14.32 0.14
CA GLU A 19 0.17 -13.98 -1.24
C GLU A 19 0.20 -12.50 -1.41
N GLU A 20 0.89 -12.07 -2.41
CA GLU A 20 0.93 -10.66 -2.72
C GLU A 20 -0.35 -10.24 -3.39
N THR A 21 -0.95 -9.20 -2.91
CA THR A 21 -2.20 -8.71 -3.44
C THR A 21 -2.01 -7.26 -3.85
N TYR A 22 -2.55 -6.92 -5.01
CA TYR A 22 -2.41 -5.57 -5.53
C TYR A 22 -3.74 -4.86 -5.54
N TYR A 23 -3.71 -3.57 -5.26
CA TYR A 23 -4.90 -2.73 -5.30
C TYR A 23 -4.62 -1.54 -6.17
N ASN A 24 -5.42 -1.37 -7.22
CA ASN A 24 -5.26 -0.29 -8.16
C ASN A 24 -6.57 0.49 -8.20
N PRO A 25 -6.73 1.52 -7.39
CA PRO A 25 -7.97 2.28 -7.36
C PRO A 25 -8.09 3.13 -8.62
N PHE A 26 -9.30 3.60 -8.89
CA PHE A 26 -9.47 4.49 -10.00
C PHE A 26 -9.05 5.91 -9.66
N LYS A 27 -8.62 6.15 -8.44
CA LYS A 27 -8.19 7.47 -8.02
C LYS A 27 -6.69 7.47 -7.84
N GLU A 28 -6.09 8.63 -7.95
CA GLU A 28 -4.67 8.72 -7.76
C GLU A 28 -4.28 8.39 -6.34
N ILE A 29 -3.19 7.69 -6.18
CA ILE A 29 -2.63 7.41 -4.88
C ILE A 29 -1.50 8.39 -4.69
N LYS A 30 -1.64 9.27 -3.71
CA LYS A 30 -0.65 10.31 -3.46
C LYS A 30 0.16 9.95 -2.24
N ILE A 31 1.47 10.00 -2.36
CA ILE A 31 2.34 9.83 -1.20
C ILE A 31 3.30 11.00 -1.16
N PHE A 32 3.71 11.36 0.04
CA PHE A 32 4.52 12.55 0.23
C PHE A 32 5.96 12.15 0.57
N ASN A 33 6.90 12.67 -0.20
CA ASN A 33 8.31 12.44 0.06
C ASN A 33 8.80 13.56 0.97
N ARG A 34 9.17 13.22 2.19
CA ARG A 34 9.55 14.22 3.19
C ARG A 34 10.90 14.86 2.87
N ASP A 35 11.76 14.15 2.19
CA ASP A 35 13.07 14.70 1.87
C ASP A 35 12.99 15.76 0.79
N THR A 36 12.25 15.50 -0.26
CA THR A 36 12.14 16.43 -1.36
C THR A 36 10.94 17.35 -1.23
N ARG A 37 10.03 17.03 -0.30
CA ARG A 37 8.82 17.80 -0.09
C ARG A 37 7.93 17.78 -1.32
N ALA A 38 7.94 16.69 -2.03
CA ALA A 38 7.16 16.55 -3.24
C ALA A 38 6.13 15.45 -3.08
N ILE A 39 5.05 15.56 -3.84
CA ILE A 39 4.03 14.52 -3.85
C ILE A 39 4.31 13.63 -5.02
N CYS A 40 4.35 12.33 -4.76
CA CYS A 40 4.52 11.34 -5.81
C CYS A 40 3.19 10.68 -6.07
N ILE A 41 2.88 10.44 -7.33
CA ILE A 41 1.62 9.80 -7.70
C ILE A 41 1.90 8.35 -8.00
N CYS A 42 1.18 7.48 -7.33
CA CYS A 42 1.36 6.03 -7.48
C CYS A 42 0.17 5.42 -8.19
N LYS A 43 0.42 4.33 -8.84
CA LYS A 43 -0.61 3.65 -9.61
C LYS A 43 -1.30 2.59 -8.78
N TYR A 44 -0.55 1.88 -7.96
CA TYR A 44 -1.15 0.81 -7.18
C TYR A 44 -0.33 0.55 -5.93
N ILE A 45 -0.92 -0.16 -5.00
CA ILE A 45 -0.25 -0.59 -3.78
C ILE A 45 -0.33 -2.10 -3.70
N SER A 46 0.60 -2.71 -2.99
CA SER A 46 0.57 -4.14 -2.78
C SER A 46 0.55 -4.42 -1.28
N PHE A 47 0.02 -5.55 -0.93
CA PHE A 47 -0.03 -6.01 0.45
C PHE A 47 0.61 -7.39 0.43
N VAL A 48 1.69 -7.56 1.16
CA VAL A 48 2.39 -8.83 1.20
C VAL A 48 2.49 -9.30 2.64
N SER A 49 2.09 -10.52 2.89
CA SER A 49 2.12 -11.10 4.21
C SER A 49 2.84 -12.42 4.11
N TYR A 50 3.88 -12.59 4.88
CA TYR A 50 4.62 -13.84 4.88
C TYR A 50 4.24 -14.66 6.08
N SER A 51 4.06 -15.95 5.87
CA SER A 51 3.56 -16.81 6.94
C SER A 51 4.52 -16.91 8.12
N PHE A 52 5.82 -16.77 7.86
CA PHE A 52 6.77 -16.89 8.94
C PHE A 52 7.21 -15.55 9.47
N ASP A 53 6.59 -14.48 9.03
CA ASP A 53 6.99 -13.17 9.44
C ASP A 53 5.90 -12.57 10.29
N TYR A 54 6.26 -11.72 11.21
CA TYR A 54 5.28 -11.04 12.04
C TYR A 54 4.91 -9.68 11.46
N GLU A 55 5.37 -9.37 10.27
CA GLU A 55 5.10 -8.11 9.64
C GLU A 55 4.50 -8.30 8.28
N CYS A 56 3.70 -7.34 7.89
CA CYS A 56 3.17 -7.27 6.54
C CYS A 56 3.72 -6.02 5.91
N PHE A 57 3.93 -6.06 4.61
CA PHE A 57 4.53 -4.96 3.90
C PHE A 57 3.53 -4.38 2.91
N ILE A 58 3.34 -3.08 2.99
CA ILE A 58 2.47 -2.38 2.06
C ILE A 58 3.38 -1.50 1.23
N SER A 59 3.43 -1.75 -0.07
CA SER A 59 4.34 -1.07 -0.97
C SER A 59 3.55 -0.23 -1.96
N PHE A 60 4.13 0.91 -2.33
CA PHE A 60 3.50 1.84 -3.26
C PHE A 60 4.33 1.89 -4.53
N TYR A 61 3.67 1.75 -5.68
CA TYR A 61 4.35 1.64 -6.96
C TYR A 61 3.90 2.76 -7.89
N ASP A 62 4.84 3.34 -8.62
CA ASP A 62 4.53 4.41 -9.53
C ASP A 62 3.99 3.85 -10.85
N TYR A 63 3.77 4.71 -11.82
CA TYR A 63 3.21 4.28 -13.10
C TYR A 63 4.21 3.53 -13.96
N SER A 64 5.48 3.58 -13.61
CA SER A 64 6.48 2.80 -14.31
C SER A 64 6.71 1.44 -13.66
N GLY A 65 6.02 1.17 -12.56
CA GLY A 65 6.17 -0.12 -11.88
C GLY A 65 7.28 -0.13 -10.85
N ASN A 66 7.85 1.03 -10.54
CA ASN A 66 8.91 1.09 -9.55
C ASN A 66 8.32 1.21 -8.15
N GLU A 67 8.89 0.46 -7.22
CA GLU A 67 8.47 0.55 -5.84
C GLU A 67 9.06 1.82 -5.27
N ILE A 68 8.22 2.73 -4.83
CA ILE A 68 8.66 3.99 -4.32
C ILE A 68 8.77 3.99 -2.81
N ALA A 69 7.85 3.37 -2.15
CA ALA A 69 7.83 3.37 -0.69
C ALA A 69 7.32 2.04 -0.18
N VAL A 70 7.85 1.61 0.95
CA VAL A 70 7.43 0.39 1.59
C VAL A 70 7.16 0.71 3.05
N LYS A 71 6.01 0.28 3.52
CA LYS A 71 5.65 0.47 4.92
C LYS A 71 5.46 -0.88 5.57
N ALA A 72 6.20 -1.12 6.64
CA ALA A 72 6.09 -2.37 7.37
C ALA A 72 5.16 -2.16 8.55
N HIS A 73 4.26 -3.07 8.77
CA HIS A 73 3.32 -2.99 9.88
C HIS A 73 3.26 -4.34 10.55
N LYS A 74 3.06 -4.34 11.84
CA LYS A 74 2.86 -5.60 12.54
C LYS A 74 1.63 -6.27 11.99
N LYS A 75 1.69 -7.59 11.92
CA LYS A 75 0.63 -8.36 11.29
C LYS A 75 -0.74 -8.03 11.86
N GLU A 76 -0.82 -7.85 13.16
CA GLU A 76 -2.12 -7.60 13.77
C GLU A 76 -2.63 -6.18 13.49
N GLU A 77 -1.76 -5.28 13.02
CA GLU A 77 -2.17 -3.92 12.74
C GLU A 77 -2.24 -3.64 11.26
N ALA A 78 -1.79 -4.58 10.44
CA ALA A 78 -1.63 -4.32 9.02
C ALA A 78 -2.96 -4.08 8.32
N CYS A 79 -4.00 -4.78 8.73
CA CYS A 79 -5.30 -4.60 8.11
C CYS A 79 -5.83 -3.20 8.36
N ASP A 80 -5.71 -2.72 9.58
CA ASP A 80 -6.17 -1.37 9.89
C ASP A 80 -5.36 -0.34 9.14
N ALA A 81 -4.05 -0.56 9.01
CA ALA A 81 -3.21 0.37 8.28
C ALA A 81 -3.60 0.40 6.80
N PHE A 82 -3.85 -0.76 6.23
CA PHE A 82 -4.24 -0.84 4.84
C PHE A 82 -5.56 -0.12 4.61
N PHE A 83 -6.54 -0.34 5.49
CA PHE A 83 -7.80 0.36 5.35
C PHE A 83 -7.63 1.87 5.50
N LYS A 84 -6.76 2.33 6.36
CA LYS A 84 -6.54 3.76 6.49
C LYS A 84 -5.95 4.35 5.23
N TYR A 85 -5.04 3.62 4.58
CA TYR A 85 -4.51 4.08 3.31
C TYR A 85 -5.63 4.18 2.27
N LEU A 86 -6.48 3.15 2.20
CA LEU A 86 -7.57 3.17 1.23
C LEU A 86 -8.53 4.32 1.50
N GLU A 87 -8.81 4.57 2.76
CA GLU A 87 -9.72 5.65 3.10
C GLU A 87 -9.17 6.99 2.67
N LYS A 88 -7.89 7.20 2.89
CA LYS A 88 -7.27 8.46 2.47
C LYS A 88 -7.26 8.60 0.96
N ILE A 89 -7.02 7.51 0.25
CA ILE A 89 -7.04 7.52 -1.19
C ILE A 89 -8.43 7.91 -1.69
N GLU A 90 -9.46 7.33 -1.08
CA GLU A 90 -10.81 7.65 -1.50
C GLU A 90 -11.15 9.11 -1.28
N LYS A 91 -10.59 9.70 -0.25
CA LYS A 91 -10.86 11.10 0.05
C LYS A 91 -9.95 12.06 -0.70
N GLY A 92 -9.07 11.55 -1.53
CA GLY A 92 -8.14 12.38 -2.28
C GLY A 92 -7.03 12.96 -1.44
N GLN A 93 -6.73 12.33 -0.32
CA GLN A 93 -5.71 12.80 0.60
C GLN A 93 -4.41 12.04 0.37
N ILE A 94 -3.35 12.54 0.99
CA ILE A 94 -2.07 11.85 0.94
C ILE A 94 -2.17 10.58 1.74
N ALA A 95 -1.88 9.46 1.12
CA ALA A 95 -2.05 8.16 1.76
C ALA A 95 -0.98 7.93 2.82
N CYS A 96 0.25 8.30 2.55
CA CYS A 96 1.30 8.16 3.54
C CYS A 96 2.45 9.08 3.20
N GLU A 97 3.36 9.22 4.17
CA GLU A 97 4.59 9.97 3.95
C GLU A 97 5.75 9.01 4.04
N TYR A 98 6.83 9.31 3.34
CA TYR A 98 8.02 8.47 3.36
C TYR A 98 9.25 9.34 3.20
N GLU A 99 10.40 8.78 3.58
CA GLU A 99 11.64 9.48 3.42
C GLU A 99 12.32 8.91 2.25
N GLY A 100 12.71 9.74 1.44
CA GLY A 100 13.20 9.24 0.24
C GLY A 100 14.50 8.71 0.19
N GLU A 101 15.32 8.42 0.02
CA GLU A 101 16.24 7.89 -0.09
C GLU A 101 16.61 7.34 -0.48
N ASP A 102 17.00 6.97 -0.82
CA ASP A 102 17.46 6.52 -1.08
C ASP A 102 17.67 6.24 -1.54
#